data_ac3ae7765d4723810d85e63f21015375
#
_entry.id   ac3ae7765d4723810d85e63f21015375
#
_cell.length_a   1.000
_cell.length_b   1.000
_cell.length_c   1.000
_cell.angle_alpha   90.00
_cell.angle_beta   90.00
_cell.angle_gamma   90.00
#
_symmetry.space_group_name_H-M   'P 1'
#
loop_
_entity.id
_entity.type
_entity.pdbx_description
1 polymer ?
#
loop_
_entity_poly.entity_id
_entity_poly.type
_entity_poly.pdbx_seq_one_letter_code
_entity_poly.pdbx_strand_id
1 'polypeptide(L)'
;MMRLGLLAAVLVLAGCTVPVAGVPSAETGSASTSSPAAPSSVGSPSTNAPLIVKPLVTGWNTVRSPKRAALYDVPPAWTVKSEESIVGFQTKDGKLLVAASGSASVGDDACGKYTSLALSAVKHSEGSNLTQASTVEAQAWADAAFRDSNDQRPALRTGKAEKVTTLTGKPAVIVKVDATAPHPIGNCGTKGAAYALSATGFTGQFGPTAILVVVANVGTDGAIPESQIKQILTTLRPEQ
;
A
#
# COMPACT_ATOMS: atom_id res chain seq x y z
N MET A 1 -54.81 22.00 5.35
CA MET A 1 -54.82 22.35 6.79
C MET A 1 -54.52 21.07 7.56
N MET A 2 -53.31 20.91 8.04
CA MET A 2 -53.00 20.13 9.28
C MET A 2 -51.56 20.39 9.68
N ARG A 3 -51.39 20.88 10.85
CA ARG A 3 -50.17 21.36 11.49
C ARG A 3 -49.54 20.28 12.33
N LEU A 4 -48.26 20.48 12.61
CA LEU A 4 -47.45 20.08 13.80
C LEU A 4 -46.88 18.68 13.83
N GLY A 5 -45.58 18.62 14.04
CA GLY A 5 -44.93 18.33 15.28
C GLY A 5 -43.41 18.30 15.16
N LEU A 6 -42.80 19.37 15.64
CA LEU A 6 -41.37 19.45 15.94
C LEU A 6 -41.12 18.70 17.24
N LEU A 7 -40.24 17.71 17.23
CA LEU A 7 -39.63 17.12 18.44
C LEU A 7 -38.12 17.23 18.32
N ALA A 8 -37.53 18.17 19.03
CA ALA A 8 -36.13 18.34 19.25
C ALA A 8 -35.68 17.38 20.37
N ALA A 9 -34.84 16.39 20.07
CA ALA A 9 -34.15 15.61 21.06
C ALA A 9 -32.73 16.14 21.27
N VAL A 10 -32.51 16.78 22.42
CA VAL A 10 -31.19 17.21 22.91
C VAL A 10 -30.49 16.01 23.51
N LEU A 11 -29.39 15.53 22.89
CA LEU A 11 -28.49 14.55 23.46
C LEU A 11 -27.32 15.29 24.11
N VAL A 12 -27.28 15.22 25.44
CA VAL A 12 -26.15 15.66 26.27
C VAL A 12 -25.05 14.59 26.22
N LEU A 13 -23.90 14.91 25.62
CA LEU A 13 -22.69 14.09 25.64
C LEU A 13 -21.87 14.44 26.87
N ALA A 14 -21.86 13.52 27.84
CA ALA A 14 -20.97 13.56 28.99
C ALA A 14 -19.54 13.22 28.56
N GLY A 15 -18.63 14.18 28.68
CA GLY A 15 -17.20 13.99 28.42
C GLY A 15 -16.53 13.19 29.52
N CYS A 16 -15.85 12.10 29.19
CA CYS A 16 -14.91 11.41 30.07
C CYS A 16 -13.50 11.98 29.82
N THR A 17 -13.01 12.77 30.76
CA THR A 17 -11.58 13.16 30.83
C THR A 17 -10.77 12.05 31.49
N VAL A 18 -9.77 11.53 30.77
CA VAL A 18 -8.81 10.57 31.29
C VAL A 18 -7.61 11.32 31.86
N PRO A 19 -7.20 11.10 33.14
CA PRO A 19 -6.01 11.76 33.69
C PRO A 19 -4.72 11.12 33.15
N VAL A 20 -3.82 11.97 32.65
CA VAL A 20 -2.46 11.61 32.29
C VAL A 20 -1.61 11.51 33.56
N ALA A 21 -1.07 10.33 33.86
CA ALA A 21 -0.17 10.10 34.97
C ALA A 21 1.21 10.71 34.68
N GLY A 22 1.76 11.35 35.73
CA GLY A 22 2.94 12.20 35.68
C GLY A 22 4.27 11.47 35.47
N VAL A 23 5.23 12.25 35.02
CA VAL A 23 6.65 11.97 34.85
C VAL A 23 7.32 11.82 36.23
N PRO A 24 8.15 10.79 36.51
CA PRO A 24 8.96 10.76 37.73
C PRO A 24 10.20 11.62 37.58
N SER A 25 10.39 12.55 38.54
CA SER A 25 11.61 13.32 38.76
C SER A 25 12.71 12.43 39.32
N ALA A 26 13.93 12.63 38.84
CA ALA A 26 15.14 12.02 39.38
C ALA A 26 15.54 12.68 40.70
N GLU A 27 15.68 11.92 41.77
CA GLU A 27 16.37 12.31 42.98
C GLU A 27 17.79 11.75 42.99
N THR A 28 18.73 12.68 43.25
CA THR A 28 20.16 12.44 43.46
C THR A 28 20.36 11.87 44.86
N GLY A 29 20.99 10.72 44.98
CA GLY A 29 21.45 10.17 46.24
C GLY A 29 22.69 9.30 46.09
N SER A 30 23.83 9.82 46.47
CA SER A 30 25.12 9.12 46.58
C SER A 30 25.12 8.10 47.72
N ALA A 31 25.58 6.87 47.48
CA ALA A 31 26.28 6.06 48.48
C ALA A 31 27.04 4.92 47.80
N SER A 32 28.34 4.92 47.96
CA SER A 32 29.29 3.90 47.54
C SER A 32 29.12 2.63 48.40
N THR A 33 29.03 1.45 47.77
CA THR A 33 29.48 0.21 48.40
C THR A 33 29.95 -0.76 47.30
N SER A 34 31.21 -1.10 47.35
CA SER A 34 31.89 -2.10 46.54
C SER A 34 31.46 -3.49 46.88
N SER A 35 31.09 -4.32 45.89
CA SER A 35 30.98 -5.77 45.99
C SER A 35 31.17 -6.44 44.64
N PRO A 36 31.60 -7.71 44.58
CA PRO A 36 32.54 -8.20 43.60
C PRO A 36 31.89 -8.61 42.26
N ALA A 37 32.74 -8.61 41.22
CA ALA A 37 32.46 -8.94 39.83
C ALA A 37 31.77 -10.31 39.64
N ALA A 38 30.59 -10.30 39.03
CA ALA A 38 29.98 -11.47 38.43
C ALA A 38 30.42 -11.55 36.96
N PRO A 39 30.54 -12.76 36.38
CA PRO A 39 31.10 -12.94 35.04
C PRO A 39 30.23 -12.34 33.96
N SER A 40 30.86 -11.58 33.10
CA SER A 40 30.28 -10.98 31.89
C SER A 40 29.61 -12.06 31.04
N SER A 41 28.28 -12.04 30.98
CA SER A 41 27.56 -12.76 29.93
C SER A 41 27.90 -12.08 28.59
N VAL A 42 28.61 -12.81 27.75
CA VAL A 42 28.88 -12.47 26.37
C VAL A 42 27.53 -12.28 25.68
N GLY A 43 27.11 -11.06 25.48
CA GLY A 43 25.94 -10.73 24.70
C GLY A 43 26.12 -11.29 23.28
N SER A 44 25.29 -12.23 22.91
CA SER A 44 25.18 -12.66 21.51
C SER A 44 24.97 -11.44 20.63
N PRO A 45 25.74 -11.24 19.57
CA PRO A 45 25.50 -10.13 18.64
C PRO A 45 24.11 -10.34 18.02
N SER A 46 23.22 -9.40 18.29
CA SER A 46 21.92 -9.30 17.60
C SER A 46 22.25 -8.96 16.14
N THR A 47 22.38 -9.96 15.30
CA THR A 47 22.58 -9.83 13.85
C THR A 47 21.24 -9.48 13.20
N ASN A 48 20.77 -8.28 13.41
CA ASN A 48 19.75 -7.64 12.56
C ASN A 48 20.42 -7.09 11.28
N ALA A 49 21.17 -7.93 10.57
CA ALA A 49 21.53 -7.61 9.20
C ALA A 49 20.25 -7.63 8.36
N PRO A 50 19.97 -6.59 7.56
CA PRO A 50 18.81 -6.60 6.68
C PRO A 50 18.91 -7.82 5.77
N LEU A 51 17.86 -8.65 5.74
CA LEU A 51 17.79 -9.80 4.86
C LEU A 51 17.88 -9.31 3.41
N ILE A 52 19.02 -9.51 2.77
CA ILE A 52 19.19 -9.20 1.34
C ILE A 52 18.41 -10.26 0.57
N VAL A 53 17.18 -9.94 0.19
CA VAL A 53 16.38 -10.85 -0.63
C VAL A 53 16.73 -10.64 -2.09
N LYS A 54 17.23 -11.72 -2.74
CA LYS A 54 17.59 -11.68 -4.16
C LYS A 54 16.33 -11.55 -5.03
N PRO A 55 16.30 -10.61 -6.00
CA PRO A 55 15.19 -10.49 -6.94
C PRO A 55 15.10 -11.72 -7.86
N LEU A 56 13.88 -12.04 -8.29
CA LEU A 56 13.62 -13.10 -9.29
C LEU A 56 14.04 -12.64 -10.70
N VAL A 57 13.94 -11.35 -10.96
CA VAL A 57 14.36 -10.76 -12.23
C VAL A 57 15.74 -10.12 -12.04
N THR A 58 16.72 -10.60 -12.79
CA THR A 58 18.10 -10.09 -12.70
C THR A 58 18.17 -8.59 -12.93
N GLY A 59 18.84 -7.88 -12.04
CA GLY A 59 19.02 -6.42 -12.12
C GLY A 59 17.83 -5.60 -11.61
N TRP A 60 16.76 -6.25 -11.12
CA TRP A 60 15.65 -5.54 -10.50
C TRP A 60 15.87 -5.36 -8.99
N ASN A 61 15.07 -4.49 -8.37
CA ASN A 61 15.04 -4.26 -6.94
C ASN A 61 13.89 -5.05 -6.31
N THR A 62 14.11 -5.69 -5.16
CA THR A 62 13.05 -6.34 -4.40
C THR A 62 12.37 -5.33 -3.48
N VAL A 63 11.05 -5.29 -3.54
CA VAL A 63 10.18 -4.56 -2.61
C VAL A 63 9.67 -5.54 -1.57
N ARG A 64 9.81 -5.19 -0.31
CA ARG A 64 9.38 -6.00 0.82
C ARG A 64 8.19 -5.37 1.52
N SER A 65 7.21 -6.19 1.87
CA SER A 65 6.07 -5.81 2.68
C SER A 65 5.93 -6.75 3.88
N PRO A 66 6.67 -6.52 4.99
CA PRO A 66 6.70 -7.44 6.14
C PRO A 66 5.33 -7.66 6.75
N LYS A 67 4.53 -6.61 6.88
CA LYS A 67 3.14 -6.70 7.40
C LYS A 67 2.24 -7.59 6.54
N ARG A 68 2.64 -7.82 5.29
CA ARG A 68 1.88 -8.65 4.32
C ARG A 68 2.57 -9.97 4.03
N ALA A 69 3.74 -10.23 4.65
CA ALA A 69 4.58 -11.39 4.37
C ALA A 69 4.76 -11.61 2.86
N ALA A 70 4.99 -10.53 2.12
CA ALA A 70 5.00 -10.52 0.67
C ALA A 70 6.19 -9.75 0.11
N LEU A 71 6.70 -10.25 -1.01
CA LEU A 71 7.78 -9.68 -1.81
C LEU A 71 7.32 -9.54 -3.25
N TYR A 72 7.86 -8.56 -3.96
CA TYR A 72 7.79 -8.45 -5.41
C TYR A 72 8.98 -7.65 -5.94
N ASP A 73 9.21 -7.67 -7.24
CA ASP A 73 10.35 -6.99 -7.82
C ASP A 73 9.91 -5.85 -8.76
N VAL A 74 10.72 -4.80 -8.80
CA VAL A 74 10.53 -3.64 -9.68
C VAL A 74 11.81 -3.33 -10.45
N PRO A 75 11.73 -2.75 -11.65
CA PRO A 75 12.89 -2.32 -12.41
C PRO A 75 13.79 -1.34 -11.65
N PRO A 76 15.09 -1.22 -11.99
CA PRO A 76 16.03 -0.37 -11.26
C PRO A 76 15.68 1.12 -11.27
N ALA A 77 14.89 1.59 -12.26
CA ALA A 77 14.42 2.98 -12.30
C ALA A 77 13.32 3.30 -11.27
N TRP A 78 12.76 2.28 -10.60
CA TRP A 78 11.76 2.49 -9.56
C TRP A 78 12.42 2.77 -8.22
N THR A 79 11.85 3.72 -7.48
CA THR A 79 12.26 4.06 -6.11
C THR A 79 11.47 3.20 -5.13
N VAL A 80 12.14 2.26 -4.46
CA VAL A 80 11.55 1.45 -3.37
C VAL A 80 11.41 2.35 -2.14
N LYS A 81 10.20 2.39 -1.58
CA LYS A 81 9.91 3.16 -0.36
C LYS A 81 10.26 2.33 0.88
N SER A 82 10.39 3.00 2.04
CA SER A 82 10.60 2.32 3.32
C SER A 82 9.51 1.27 3.58
N GLU A 83 9.88 0.14 4.17
CA GLU A 83 8.96 -0.96 4.55
C GLU A 83 7.84 -0.51 5.50
N GLU A 84 8.09 0.55 6.29
CA GLU A 84 7.12 1.16 7.20
C GLU A 84 6.15 2.11 6.50
N SER A 85 6.46 2.51 5.26
CA SER A 85 5.64 3.46 4.52
C SER A 85 4.29 2.87 4.14
N ILE A 86 3.25 3.68 4.35
CA ILE A 86 1.91 3.42 3.82
C ILE A 86 1.68 4.41 2.69
N VAL A 87 1.25 3.90 1.55
CA VAL A 87 0.83 4.72 0.41
C VAL A 87 -0.65 4.54 0.16
N GLY A 88 -1.28 5.55 -0.42
CA GLY A 88 -2.70 5.49 -0.72
C GLY A 88 -3.21 6.80 -1.30
N PHE A 89 -4.51 6.85 -1.49
CA PHE A 89 -5.21 8.03 -1.99
C PHE A 89 -6.31 8.43 -1.02
N GLN A 90 -6.53 9.73 -0.91
CA GLN A 90 -7.56 10.33 -0.06
C GLN A 90 -8.34 11.37 -0.85
N THR A 91 -9.53 11.67 -0.39
CA THR A 91 -10.33 12.79 -0.89
C THR A 91 -9.69 14.11 -0.46
N LYS A 92 -10.10 15.19 -1.06
CA LYS A 92 -9.61 16.54 -0.75
C LYS A 92 -9.87 16.96 0.72
N ASP A 93 -10.89 16.42 1.35
CA ASP A 93 -11.20 16.60 2.78
C ASP A 93 -10.50 15.58 3.70
N GLY A 94 -9.57 14.81 3.15
CA GLY A 94 -8.69 13.90 3.92
C GLY A 94 -9.28 12.53 4.23
N LYS A 95 -10.44 12.16 3.68
CA LYS A 95 -11.01 10.82 3.84
C LYS A 95 -10.19 9.81 3.04
N LEU A 96 -9.62 8.82 3.72
CA LEU A 96 -8.86 7.74 3.09
C LEU A 96 -9.77 6.89 2.18
N LEU A 97 -9.36 6.70 0.94
CA LEU A 97 -10.07 5.88 -0.06
C LEU A 97 -9.43 4.48 -0.18
N VAL A 98 -8.12 4.43 -0.35
CA VAL A 98 -7.32 3.19 -0.43
C VAL A 98 -5.98 3.39 0.24
N ALA A 99 -5.43 2.32 0.83
CA ALA A 99 -4.09 2.30 1.40
C ALA A 99 -3.44 0.92 1.29
N ALA A 100 -2.12 0.90 1.16
CA ALA A 100 -1.31 -0.31 1.09
C ALA A 100 0.11 -0.05 1.60
N SER A 101 0.91 -1.10 1.74
CA SER A 101 2.30 -1.05 2.19
C SER A 101 3.22 -1.82 1.24
N GLY A 102 4.55 -1.76 1.49
CA GLY A 102 5.51 -2.37 0.59
C GLY A 102 5.37 -1.76 -0.80
N SER A 103 5.78 -0.51 -0.95
CA SER A 103 5.50 0.26 -2.15
C SER A 103 6.77 0.69 -2.89
N ALA A 104 6.61 0.89 -4.18
CA ALA A 104 7.61 1.52 -5.03
C ALA A 104 6.92 2.43 -6.05
N SER A 105 7.64 3.46 -6.50
CA SER A 105 7.13 4.41 -7.48
C SER A 105 8.19 4.73 -8.54
N VAL A 106 7.75 5.24 -9.68
CA VAL A 106 8.62 5.73 -10.74
C VAL A 106 8.10 7.04 -11.29
N GLY A 107 9.02 7.93 -11.64
CA GLY A 107 8.69 9.27 -12.11
C GLY A 107 7.95 10.08 -11.04
N ASP A 108 8.49 10.11 -9.82
CA ASP A 108 7.94 10.94 -8.75
C ASP A 108 7.94 12.40 -9.18
N ASP A 109 6.82 13.07 -8.91
CA ASP A 109 6.52 14.46 -9.32
C ASP A 109 6.44 14.73 -10.83
N ALA A 110 6.55 13.71 -11.70
CA ALA A 110 6.46 13.87 -13.14
C ALA A 110 5.10 14.42 -13.59
N CYS A 111 4.02 14.01 -12.93
CA CYS A 111 2.67 14.50 -13.23
C CYS A 111 2.27 15.74 -12.42
N GLY A 112 3.16 16.26 -11.59
CA GLY A 112 2.93 17.33 -10.62
C GLY A 112 3.29 16.88 -9.20
N LYS A 113 3.32 17.81 -8.27
CA LYS A 113 3.73 17.54 -6.89
C LYS A 113 2.95 16.38 -6.26
N TYR A 114 3.64 15.41 -5.68
CA TYR A 114 3.10 14.20 -5.06
C TYR A 114 2.44 13.20 -6.01
N THR A 115 2.65 13.30 -7.32
CA THR A 115 2.13 12.37 -8.31
C THR A 115 3.28 11.65 -9.01
N SER A 116 3.11 10.36 -9.30
CA SER A 116 4.11 9.55 -9.99
C SER A 116 3.58 9.07 -11.34
N LEU A 117 4.46 8.71 -12.26
CA LEU A 117 4.07 8.02 -13.50
C LEU A 117 3.42 6.67 -13.19
N ALA A 118 3.98 5.94 -12.21
CA ALA A 118 3.36 4.74 -11.67
C ALA A 118 3.73 4.52 -10.21
N LEU A 119 2.83 3.82 -9.50
CA LEU A 119 2.94 3.43 -8.10
C LEU A 119 2.52 1.97 -7.96
N SER A 120 3.29 1.17 -7.21
CA SER A 120 2.95 -0.20 -6.83
C SER A 120 2.86 -0.35 -5.32
N ALA A 121 1.98 -1.23 -4.84
CA ALA A 121 1.86 -1.53 -3.41
C ALA A 121 1.11 -2.86 -3.18
N VAL A 122 1.30 -3.45 -1.98
CA VAL A 122 0.72 -4.75 -1.61
C VAL A 122 -0.39 -4.59 -0.58
N LYS A 123 -1.48 -5.32 -0.81
CA LYS A 123 -2.59 -5.53 0.13
C LYS A 123 -2.83 -7.02 0.37
N HIS A 124 -3.73 -7.34 1.27
CA HIS A 124 -4.29 -8.68 1.47
C HIS A 124 -5.80 -8.65 1.38
N SER A 125 -6.37 -9.83 1.09
CA SER A 125 -7.80 -10.10 1.16
C SER A 125 -8.03 -11.41 1.92
N GLU A 126 -9.07 -11.44 2.74
CA GLU A 126 -9.52 -12.66 3.41
C GLU A 126 -10.22 -13.62 2.44
N GLY A 127 -10.71 -13.09 1.30
CA GLY A 127 -11.40 -13.88 0.28
C GLY A 127 -10.46 -14.75 -0.54
N SER A 128 -10.93 -15.97 -0.87
CA SER A 128 -10.20 -16.91 -1.72
C SER A 128 -10.52 -16.76 -3.22
N ASN A 129 -11.52 -15.96 -3.57
CA ASN A 129 -11.89 -15.73 -4.98
C ASN A 129 -10.95 -14.68 -5.60
N LEU A 130 -9.91 -15.15 -6.27
CA LEU A 130 -8.88 -14.31 -6.88
C LEU A 130 -9.44 -13.31 -7.90
N THR A 131 -10.40 -13.73 -8.73
CA THR A 131 -11.01 -12.83 -9.72
C THR A 131 -11.74 -11.68 -9.05
N GLN A 132 -12.52 -11.97 -8.02
CA GLN A 132 -13.24 -10.94 -7.27
C GLN A 132 -12.27 -10.01 -6.55
N ALA A 133 -11.24 -10.55 -5.88
CA ALA A 133 -10.23 -9.78 -5.17
C ALA A 133 -9.50 -8.81 -6.10
N SER A 134 -8.99 -9.30 -7.24
CA SER A 134 -8.34 -8.44 -8.24
C SER A 134 -9.29 -7.38 -8.81
N THR A 135 -10.54 -7.75 -9.09
CA THR A 135 -11.52 -6.80 -9.67
C THR A 135 -11.82 -5.67 -8.71
N VAL A 136 -12.15 -5.98 -7.47
CA VAL A 136 -12.48 -4.99 -6.44
C VAL A 136 -11.32 -4.04 -6.19
N GLU A 137 -10.10 -4.58 -6.04
CA GLU A 137 -8.94 -3.74 -5.77
C GLU A 137 -8.54 -2.89 -6.99
N ALA A 138 -8.54 -3.45 -8.21
CA ALA A 138 -8.24 -2.64 -9.40
C ALA A 138 -9.24 -1.50 -9.58
N GLN A 139 -10.54 -1.73 -9.33
CA GLN A 139 -11.57 -0.68 -9.39
C GLN A 139 -11.38 0.38 -8.31
N ALA A 140 -11.14 -0.05 -7.05
CA ALA A 140 -10.95 0.88 -5.93
C ALA A 140 -9.74 1.78 -6.14
N TRP A 141 -8.61 1.21 -6.59
CA TRP A 141 -7.40 1.96 -6.85
C TRP A 141 -7.52 2.87 -8.08
N ALA A 142 -8.18 2.42 -9.15
CA ALA A 142 -8.47 3.25 -10.32
C ALA A 142 -9.37 4.43 -9.95
N ASP A 143 -10.45 4.18 -9.19
CA ASP A 143 -11.34 5.24 -8.71
C ASP A 143 -10.59 6.27 -7.86
N ALA A 144 -9.77 5.82 -6.93
CA ALA A 144 -9.08 6.69 -5.99
C ALA A 144 -7.97 7.52 -6.65
N ALA A 145 -7.14 6.89 -7.51
CA ALA A 145 -5.97 7.50 -8.10
C ALA A 145 -6.28 8.52 -9.20
N PHE A 146 -7.42 8.37 -9.89
CA PHE A 146 -7.78 9.20 -11.05
C PHE A 146 -8.97 10.13 -10.77
N ARG A 147 -9.27 10.38 -9.50
CA ARG A 147 -10.14 11.51 -9.11
C ARG A 147 -9.45 12.83 -9.46
N ASP A 148 -10.23 13.79 -9.90
CA ASP A 148 -9.70 15.12 -10.11
C ASP A 148 -9.55 15.93 -8.81
N SER A 149 -9.04 17.14 -8.91
CA SER A 149 -8.86 18.05 -7.76
C SER A 149 -10.15 18.45 -7.06
N ASN A 150 -11.31 18.15 -7.63
CA ASN A 150 -12.64 18.39 -7.07
C ASN A 150 -13.29 17.11 -6.52
N ASP A 151 -12.54 16.02 -6.39
CA ASP A 151 -13.00 14.68 -6.00
C ASP A 151 -14.03 14.07 -6.97
N GLN A 152 -14.12 14.57 -8.20
CA GLN A 152 -14.97 13.97 -9.21
C GLN A 152 -14.37 12.63 -9.64
N ARG A 153 -15.21 11.60 -9.69
CA ARG A 153 -14.79 10.23 -9.98
C ARG A 153 -14.47 10.06 -11.47
N PRO A 154 -13.45 9.24 -11.80
CA PRO A 154 -13.16 8.89 -13.18
C PRO A 154 -14.25 7.96 -13.76
N ALA A 155 -14.37 7.96 -15.08
CA ALA A 155 -15.04 6.88 -15.79
C ALA A 155 -14.14 5.65 -15.81
N LEU A 156 -14.68 4.50 -15.38
CA LEU A 156 -13.94 3.25 -15.26
C LEU A 156 -14.42 2.23 -16.31
N ARG A 157 -13.47 1.50 -16.90
CA ARG A 157 -13.72 0.36 -17.77
C ARG A 157 -12.93 -0.85 -17.27
N THR A 158 -13.60 -1.83 -16.69
CA THR A 158 -13.01 -3.06 -16.20
C THR A 158 -12.75 -4.02 -17.37
N GLY A 159 -11.51 -4.47 -17.50
CA GLY A 159 -11.10 -5.50 -18.45
C GLY A 159 -11.47 -6.90 -17.99
N LYS A 160 -11.21 -7.89 -18.85
CA LYS A 160 -11.41 -9.32 -18.50
C LYS A 160 -10.34 -9.75 -17.48
N ALA A 161 -10.74 -10.63 -16.55
CA ALA A 161 -9.82 -11.31 -15.66
C ALA A 161 -8.91 -12.27 -16.47
N GLU A 162 -7.61 -12.14 -16.29
CA GLU A 162 -6.59 -12.97 -16.93
C GLU A 162 -6.00 -13.92 -15.90
N LYS A 163 -6.14 -15.23 -16.10
CA LYS A 163 -5.50 -16.26 -15.26
C LYS A 163 -4.03 -16.35 -15.65
N VAL A 164 -3.17 -16.22 -14.67
CA VAL A 164 -1.71 -16.28 -14.86
C VAL A 164 -1.07 -17.15 -13.77
N THR A 165 0.22 -17.39 -13.91
CA THR A 165 1.04 -18.02 -12.89
C THR A 165 2.16 -17.05 -12.52
N THR A 166 2.39 -16.85 -11.21
CA THR A 166 3.55 -16.04 -10.77
C THR A 166 4.86 -16.74 -11.10
N LEU A 167 5.97 -16.01 -11.09
CA LEU A 167 7.30 -16.59 -11.34
C LEU A 167 7.70 -17.67 -10.31
N THR A 168 7.03 -17.74 -9.18
CA THR A 168 7.18 -18.79 -8.16
C THR A 168 6.17 -19.93 -8.28
N GLY A 169 5.41 -19.99 -9.39
CA GLY A 169 4.49 -21.09 -9.68
C GLY A 169 3.13 -20.98 -8.98
N LYS A 170 2.76 -19.83 -8.37
CA LYS A 170 1.48 -19.66 -7.71
C LYS A 170 0.38 -19.29 -8.71
N PRO A 171 -0.78 -19.94 -8.67
CA PRO A 171 -1.95 -19.50 -9.45
C PRO A 171 -2.34 -18.09 -9.06
N ALA A 172 -2.60 -17.24 -10.05
CA ALA A 172 -2.95 -15.85 -9.85
C ALA A 172 -3.93 -15.34 -10.92
N VAL A 173 -4.56 -14.21 -10.64
CA VAL A 173 -5.47 -13.53 -11.57
C VAL A 173 -5.08 -12.07 -11.65
N ILE A 174 -4.94 -11.56 -12.87
CA ILE A 174 -4.76 -10.13 -13.15
C ILE A 174 -6.09 -9.54 -13.64
N VAL A 175 -6.46 -8.38 -13.13
CA VAL A 175 -7.51 -7.53 -13.68
C VAL A 175 -6.93 -6.14 -13.93
N LYS A 176 -7.20 -5.60 -15.11
CA LYS A 176 -6.91 -4.21 -15.49
C LYS A 176 -8.19 -3.41 -15.46
N VAL A 177 -8.15 -2.22 -14.93
CA VAL A 177 -9.21 -1.21 -15.00
C VAL A 177 -8.64 0.05 -15.62
N ASP A 178 -9.12 0.40 -16.81
CA ASP A 178 -8.81 1.69 -17.43
C ASP A 178 -9.64 2.78 -16.75
N ALA A 179 -9.03 3.93 -16.51
CA ALA A 179 -9.66 5.10 -15.92
C ALA A 179 -9.52 6.30 -16.86
N THR A 180 -10.57 7.09 -16.94
CA THR A 180 -10.55 8.41 -17.60
C THR A 180 -11.00 9.44 -16.60
N ALA A 181 -10.05 10.26 -16.12
CA ALA A 181 -10.32 11.35 -15.21
C ALA A 181 -11.16 12.43 -15.89
N PRO A 182 -12.06 13.12 -15.15
CA PRO A 182 -12.87 14.23 -15.70
C PRO A 182 -11.99 15.40 -16.19
N HIS A 183 -10.88 15.64 -15.50
CA HIS A 183 -9.90 16.68 -15.80
C HIS A 183 -8.48 16.11 -15.76
N PRO A 184 -7.49 16.75 -16.40
CA PRO A 184 -6.10 16.29 -16.36
C PRO A 184 -5.57 16.14 -14.94
N ILE A 185 -4.86 15.04 -14.71
CA ILE A 185 -4.10 14.78 -13.48
C ILE A 185 -2.73 15.43 -13.63
N GLY A 186 -2.59 16.64 -13.15
CA GLY A 186 -1.37 17.42 -13.34
C GLY A 186 -0.98 17.51 -14.83
N ASN A 187 0.28 17.19 -15.14
CA ASN A 187 0.84 17.24 -16.50
C ASN A 187 0.65 15.93 -17.29
N CYS A 188 0.07 14.89 -16.68
CA CYS A 188 -0.02 13.56 -17.29
C CYS A 188 -1.32 13.26 -18.05
N GLY A 189 -2.20 14.25 -18.19
CA GLY A 189 -3.45 14.11 -18.94
C GLY A 189 -4.56 13.42 -18.13
N THR A 190 -5.53 12.81 -18.84
CA THR A 190 -6.74 12.27 -18.23
C THR A 190 -6.78 10.75 -18.16
N LYS A 191 -5.83 10.06 -18.80
CA LYS A 191 -5.86 8.59 -18.92
C LYS A 191 -4.95 7.91 -17.92
N GLY A 192 -5.49 6.90 -17.27
CA GLY A 192 -4.74 6.02 -16.39
C GLY A 192 -5.30 4.61 -16.36
N ALA A 193 -4.61 3.74 -15.67
CA ALA A 193 -5.06 2.38 -15.42
C ALA A 193 -4.59 1.89 -14.05
N ALA A 194 -5.40 1.06 -13.41
CA ALA A 194 -4.98 0.26 -12.28
C ALA A 194 -4.99 -1.23 -12.66
N TYR A 195 -3.96 -1.92 -12.25
CA TYR A 195 -3.79 -3.36 -12.43
C TYR A 195 -3.73 -3.98 -11.04
N ALA A 196 -4.48 -5.05 -10.81
CA ALA A 196 -4.36 -5.83 -9.59
C ALA A 196 -4.12 -7.30 -9.93
N LEU A 197 -3.08 -7.88 -9.34
CA LEU A 197 -2.85 -9.32 -9.33
C LEU A 197 -3.13 -9.85 -7.95
N SER A 198 -4.02 -10.83 -7.82
CA SER A 198 -4.25 -11.59 -6.60
C SER A 198 -3.68 -13.00 -6.72
N ALA A 199 -3.03 -13.47 -5.65
CA ALA A 199 -2.48 -14.83 -5.56
C ALA A 199 -2.70 -15.39 -4.15
N THR A 200 -2.91 -16.73 -4.05
CA THR A 200 -3.06 -17.44 -2.78
C THR A 200 -1.72 -17.96 -2.23
N GLY A 201 -1.74 -18.47 -1.01
CA GLY A 201 -0.57 -19.10 -0.37
C GLY A 201 0.31 -18.13 0.40
N PHE A 202 -0.27 -17.04 0.87
CA PHE A 202 0.39 -16.09 1.77
C PHE A 202 -0.06 -16.35 3.22
N THR A 203 0.83 -16.07 4.16
CA THR A 203 0.60 -16.28 5.61
C THR A 203 0.50 -14.95 6.36
N GLY A 204 0.27 -13.86 5.65
CA GLY A 204 0.18 -12.53 6.24
C GLY A 204 -1.02 -12.39 7.20
N GLN A 205 -0.88 -11.48 8.16
CA GLN A 205 -1.86 -11.20 9.22
C GLN A 205 -3.28 -10.88 8.71
N PHE A 206 -3.39 -10.44 7.44
CA PHE A 206 -4.63 -9.90 6.88
C PHE A 206 -5.27 -10.83 5.83
N GLY A 207 -4.99 -12.13 5.92
CA GLY A 207 -5.61 -13.14 5.07
C GLY A 207 -4.65 -13.85 4.12
N PRO A 208 -5.10 -14.95 3.52
CA PRO A 208 -4.26 -15.86 2.72
C PRO A 208 -4.03 -15.39 1.27
N THR A 209 -4.72 -14.35 0.81
CA THR A 209 -4.59 -13.83 -0.55
C THR A 209 -3.83 -12.50 -0.53
N ALA A 210 -2.66 -12.46 -1.14
CA ALA A 210 -1.95 -11.21 -1.38
C ALA A 210 -2.41 -10.60 -2.71
N ILE A 211 -2.48 -9.27 -2.72
CA ILE A 211 -2.86 -8.49 -3.89
C ILE A 211 -1.78 -7.44 -4.15
N LEU A 212 -1.10 -7.56 -5.28
CA LEU A 212 -0.19 -6.51 -5.76
C LEU A 212 -0.96 -5.61 -6.71
N VAL A 213 -0.99 -4.32 -6.40
CA VAL A 213 -1.62 -3.30 -7.24
C VAL A 213 -0.55 -2.45 -7.89
N VAL A 214 -0.74 -2.11 -9.16
CA VAL A 214 0.04 -1.10 -9.88
C VAL A 214 -0.92 -0.09 -10.49
N VAL A 215 -0.75 1.17 -10.14
CA VAL A 215 -1.48 2.30 -10.75
C VAL A 215 -0.51 3.02 -11.68
N ALA A 216 -0.92 3.34 -12.90
CA ALA A 216 -0.05 3.99 -13.87
C ALA A 216 -0.82 5.01 -14.72
N ASN A 217 -0.18 6.14 -15.00
CA ASN A 217 -0.62 7.08 -16.03
C ASN A 217 -0.36 6.46 -17.41
N VAL A 218 -1.28 6.62 -18.34
CA VAL A 218 -1.26 6.00 -19.67
C VAL A 218 -1.29 7.06 -20.75
N GLY A 219 -0.48 6.88 -21.79
CA GLY A 219 -0.47 7.80 -22.94
C GLY A 219 0.23 9.13 -22.68
N THR A 220 1.04 9.20 -21.65
CA THR A 220 1.95 10.33 -21.35
C THR A 220 3.40 9.93 -21.63
N ASP A 221 4.27 10.92 -21.78
CA ASP A 221 5.70 10.69 -21.94
C ASP A 221 6.28 9.95 -20.71
N GLY A 222 7.08 8.92 -20.98
CA GLY A 222 7.62 8.07 -19.92
C GLY A 222 6.63 7.07 -19.29
N ALA A 223 5.41 6.95 -19.82
CA ALA A 223 4.44 5.97 -19.36
C ALA A 223 5.02 4.54 -19.38
N ILE A 224 4.74 3.78 -18.33
CA ILE A 224 5.26 2.43 -18.19
C ILE A 224 4.52 1.47 -19.13
N PRO A 225 5.23 0.68 -19.95
CA PRO A 225 4.59 -0.30 -20.82
C PRO A 225 3.78 -1.34 -20.03
N GLU A 226 2.61 -1.71 -20.55
CA GLU A 226 1.74 -2.72 -19.91
C GLU A 226 2.46 -4.06 -19.71
N SER A 227 3.34 -4.47 -20.64
CA SER A 227 4.16 -5.67 -20.50
C SER A 227 5.07 -5.62 -19.28
N GLN A 228 5.67 -4.46 -18.99
CA GLN A 228 6.51 -4.28 -17.81
C GLN A 228 5.67 -4.32 -16.53
N ILE A 229 4.48 -3.72 -16.52
CA ILE A 229 3.55 -3.79 -15.39
C ILE A 229 3.16 -5.25 -15.11
N LYS A 230 2.80 -6.01 -16.14
CA LYS A 230 2.47 -7.45 -15.99
C LYS A 230 3.67 -8.25 -15.48
N GLN A 231 4.88 -7.92 -15.91
CA GLN A 231 6.09 -8.55 -15.39
C GLN A 231 6.29 -8.25 -13.89
N ILE A 232 6.13 -7.00 -13.46
CA ILE A 232 6.17 -6.63 -12.03
C ILE A 232 5.15 -7.48 -11.25
N LEU A 233 3.91 -7.52 -11.70
CA LEU A 233 2.82 -8.24 -11.03
C LEU A 233 3.13 -9.72 -10.84
N THR A 234 3.71 -10.39 -11.84
CA THR A 234 4.03 -11.83 -11.78
C THR A 234 5.21 -12.16 -10.86
N THR A 235 5.97 -11.17 -10.37
CA THR A 235 7.03 -11.38 -9.38
C THR A 235 6.52 -11.52 -7.94
N LEU A 236 5.21 -11.30 -7.70
CA LEU A 236 4.61 -11.40 -6.37
C LEU A 236 4.84 -12.81 -5.79
N ARG A 237 5.36 -12.87 -4.57
CA ARG A 237 5.68 -14.10 -3.85
C ARG A 237 5.57 -13.94 -2.34
N PRO A 238 5.33 -15.03 -1.58
CA PRO A 238 5.43 -15.01 -0.12
C PRO A 238 6.86 -14.65 0.33
N GLU A 239 6.96 -13.93 1.42
CA GLU A 239 8.19 -13.82 2.19
C GLU A 239 8.40 -15.16 2.92
N GLN A 240 9.58 -15.76 2.79
CA GLN A 240 9.95 -17.04 3.40
C GLN A 240 10.63 -16.83 4.76
#